data_bb9ba4c95bb3edeaad1e1383a88ac769
#
_entry.id   bb9ba4c95bb3edeaad1e1383a88ac769
#
_cell.length_a   1.000
_cell.length_b   1.000
_cell.length_c   1.000
_cell.angle_alpha   90.00
_cell.angle_beta   90.00
_cell.angle_gamma   90.00
#
_symmetry.space_group_name_H-M   'P 1'
#
loop_
_entity.id
_entity.type
_entity.pdbx_description
1 polymer ?
#
loop_
_entity_poly.entity_id
_entity_poly.type
_entity_poly.pdbx_seq_one_letter_code
_entity_poly.pdbx_strand_id
1 'polypeptide(L)'
;ATEVFRFRVDTEQRVRGSAATPQEALVTLRQAMAELLPLADPLLVGIHRRWIEYELAQFAISEAEERSPDLAIPGATDLCLFFCDLKDFTSFADLHGDRAAVAAATRFAAVTADLRGDGGHLVKGMGDGAMLVYPDVEPAVAAWRRFVAAMGQEVGPALHGSLHYGTVVRREG
;
A
#
# COMPACT_ATOMS: atom_id res chain seq x y z
N ALA A 1 -6.78 11.84 3.32
CA ALA A 1 -7.30 13.21 3.51
C ALA A 1 -7.12 13.66 4.97
N THR A 2 -7.39 12.82 5.95
CA THR A 2 -7.37 13.20 7.39
C THR A 2 -5.96 13.52 7.90
N GLU A 3 -4.93 12.81 7.46
CA GLU A 3 -3.54 13.06 7.91
C GLU A 3 -2.93 14.33 7.30
N VAL A 4 -3.21 14.62 6.04
CA VAL A 4 -2.78 15.87 5.39
C VAL A 4 -3.42 17.06 6.08
N PHE A 5 -4.68 16.94 6.51
CA PHE A 5 -5.38 17.98 7.22
C PHE A 5 -4.82 18.18 8.64
N ARG A 6 -4.50 17.11 9.37
CA ARG A 6 -3.82 17.18 10.68
C ARG A 6 -2.44 17.83 10.58
N PHE A 7 -1.64 17.43 9.59
CA PHE A 7 -0.32 18.04 9.36
C PHE A 7 -0.42 19.54 9.11
N ARG A 8 -1.41 20.00 8.33
CA ARG A 8 -1.66 21.41 8.07
C ARG A 8 -2.01 22.18 9.34
N VAL A 9 -2.93 21.67 10.16
CA VAL A 9 -3.36 22.30 11.41
C VAL A 9 -2.22 22.37 12.43
N ASP A 10 -1.45 21.29 12.56
CA ASP A 10 -0.31 21.22 13.48
C ASP A 10 0.83 22.18 13.05
N THR A 11 1.08 22.30 11.75
CA THR A 11 2.05 23.24 11.19
C THR A 11 1.61 24.70 11.40
N GLU A 12 0.34 25.03 11.16
CA GLU A 12 -0.19 26.37 11.41
C GLU A 12 -0.13 26.74 12.91
N GLN A 13 -0.44 25.80 13.80
CA GLN A 13 -0.37 26.02 15.24
C GLN A 13 1.08 26.18 15.74
N ARG A 14 2.02 25.40 15.22
CA ARG A 14 3.45 25.53 15.54
C ARG A 14 4.02 26.86 15.05
N VAL A 15 3.70 27.26 13.83
CA VAL A 15 4.14 28.55 13.27
C VAL A 15 3.57 29.72 14.07
N ARG A 16 2.30 29.69 14.44
CA ARG A 16 1.68 30.73 15.29
C ARG A 16 2.20 30.76 16.72
N GLY A 17 2.55 29.59 17.28
CA GLY A 17 3.07 29.49 18.66
C GLY A 17 4.54 29.82 18.82
N SER A 18 5.36 29.76 17.74
CA SER A 18 6.80 30.01 17.77
C SER A 18 7.21 31.39 17.24
N ALA A 19 6.34 32.09 16.52
CA ALA A 19 6.68 33.39 15.93
C ALA A 19 6.37 34.54 16.89
N ALA A 20 7.36 35.36 17.19
CA ALA A 20 7.21 36.53 18.03
C ALA A 20 6.55 37.71 17.28
N THR A 21 6.64 37.72 15.96
CA THR A 21 6.07 38.79 15.12
C THR A 21 5.37 38.25 13.86
N PRO A 22 4.40 38.98 13.27
CA PRO A 22 3.77 38.60 12.01
C PRO A 22 4.73 38.42 10.83
N GLN A 23 5.86 39.12 10.83
CA GLN A 23 6.90 38.99 9.81
C GLN A 23 7.67 37.68 9.95
N GLU A 24 8.01 37.24 11.15
CA GLU A 24 8.66 35.96 11.42
C GLU A 24 7.73 34.80 11.05
N ALA A 25 6.42 34.90 11.34
CA ALA A 25 5.43 33.93 10.91
C ALA A 25 5.39 33.76 9.39
N LEU A 26 5.48 34.90 8.64
CA LEU A 26 5.48 34.90 7.17
C LEU A 26 6.77 34.26 6.61
N VAL A 27 7.91 34.50 7.21
CA VAL A 27 9.20 33.89 6.80
C VAL A 27 9.16 32.39 7.03
N THR A 28 8.71 31.94 8.21
CA THR A 28 8.58 30.51 8.54
C THR A 28 7.59 29.81 7.62
N LEU A 29 6.46 30.43 7.30
CA LEU A 29 5.48 29.91 6.36
C LEU A 29 6.06 29.78 4.94
N ARG A 30 6.82 30.76 4.47
CA ARG A 30 7.50 30.71 3.18
C ARG A 30 8.53 29.59 3.10
N GLN A 31 9.30 29.39 4.17
CA GLN A 31 10.26 28.28 4.26
C GLN A 31 9.54 26.92 4.22
N ALA A 32 8.51 26.74 5.03
CA ALA A 32 7.71 25.51 5.03
C ALA A 32 7.06 25.24 3.65
N MET A 33 6.56 26.29 2.99
CA MET A 33 6.02 26.17 1.63
C MET A 33 7.09 25.79 0.61
N ALA A 34 8.30 26.35 0.70
CA ALA A 34 9.41 26.03 -0.19
C ALA A 34 9.86 24.56 -0.04
N GLU A 35 9.78 24.01 1.15
CA GLU A 35 10.08 22.58 1.43
C GLU A 35 8.96 21.64 0.96
N LEU A 36 7.71 22.05 1.08
CA LEU A 36 6.55 21.21 0.76
C LEU A 36 6.17 21.25 -0.73
N LEU A 37 6.38 22.40 -1.40
CA LEU A 37 6.00 22.56 -2.81
C LEU A 37 6.64 21.52 -3.75
N PRO A 38 7.94 21.18 -3.60
CA PRO A 38 8.57 20.13 -4.40
C PRO A 38 7.97 18.72 -4.19
N LEU A 39 7.28 18.51 -3.07
CA LEU A 39 6.63 17.23 -2.76
C LEU A 39 5.21 17.14 -3.33
N ALA A 40 4.63 18.25 -3.76
CA ALA A 40 3.24 18.28 -4.25
C ALA A 40 3.07 17.43 -5.53
N ASP A 41 3.94 17.58 -6.50
CA ASP A 41 3.88 16.83 -7.76
C ASP A 41 4.04 15.32 -7.55
N PRO A 42 5.07 14.81 -6.83
CA PRO A 42 5.20 13.38 -6.59
C PRO A 42 4.05 12.82 -5.73
N LEU A 43 3.46 13.61 -4.82
CA LEU A 43 2.28 13.21 -4.06
C LEU A 43 1.05 13.08 -4.95
N LEU A 44 0.79 14.07 -5.81
CA LEU A 44 -0.34 14.02 -6.75
C LEU A 44 -0.19 12.86 -7.74
N VAL A 45 1.01 12.66 -8.30
CA VAL A 45 1.30 11.52 -9.17
C VAL A 45 1.11 10.20 -8.42
N GLY A 46 1.56 10.12 -7.17
CA GLY A 46 1.39 8.93 -6.33
C GLY A 46 -0.08 8.61 -6.04
N ILE A 47 -0.88 9.61 -5.71
CA ILE A 47 -2.32 9.47 -5.49
C ILE A 47 -3.02 9.03 -6.77
N HIS A 48 -2.70 9.68 -7.89
CA HIS A 48 -3.30 9.35 -9.18
C HIS A 48 -2.94 7.94 -9.66
N ARG A 49 -1.67 7.54 -9.47
CA ARG A 49 -1.24 6.17 -9.77
C ARG A 49 -2.01 5.16 -8.95
N ARG A 50 -2.16 5.37 -7.63
CA ARG A 50 -2.95 4.48 -6.77
C ARG A 50 -4.41 4.39 -7.19
N TRP A 51 -5.00 5.50 -7.62
CA TRP A 51 -6.35 5.50 -8.13
C TRP A 51 -6.48 4.68 -9.42
N ILE A 52 -5.56 4.85 -10.38
CA ILE A 52 -5.52 4.03 -11.61
C ILE A 52 -5.32 2.55 -11.27
N GLU A 53 -4.43 2.22 -10.35
CA GLU A 53 -4.20 0.84 -9.91
C GLU A 53 -5.44 0.23 -9.27
N TYR A 54 -6.18 1.01 -8.50
CA TYR A 54 -7.47 0.59 -7.94
C TYR A 54 -8.49 0.30 -9.05
N GLU A 55 -8.65 1.22 -10.01
CA GLU A 55 -9.58 1.04 -11.14
C GLU A 55 -9.21 -0.19 -12.00
N LEU A 56 -7.92 -0.40 -12.26
CA LEU A 56 -7.46 -1.59 -13.00
C LEU A 56 -7.75 -2.89 -12.22
N ALA A 57 -7.57 -2.89 -10.91
CA ALA A 57 -7.92 -4.05 -10.07
C ALA A 57 -9.43 -4.32 -10.11
N GLN A 58 -10.25 -3.27 -10.10
CA GLN A 58 -11.70 -3.39 -10.23
C GLN A 58 -12.09 -3.97 -11.59
N PHE A 59 -11.45 -3.52 -12.67
CA PHE A 59 -11.68 -4.03 -14.03
C PHE A 59 -11.35 -5.52 -14.15
N ALA A 60 -10.21 -5.95 -13.58
CA ALA A 60 -9.82 -7.36 -13.61
C ALA A 60 -10.79 -8.28 -12.83
N ILE A 61 -11.33 -7.79 -11.70
CA ILE A 61 -12.35 -8.51 -10.94
C ILE A 61 -13.63 -8.64 -11.80
N SER A 62 -14.06 -7.56 -12.47
CA SER A 62 -15.22 -7.59 -13.36
C SER A 62 -15.04 -8.56 -14.53
N GLU A 63 -13.85 -8.63 -15.12
CA GLU A 63 -13.52 -9.60 -16.18
C GLU A 63 -13.57 -11.06 -15.68
N ALA A 64 -13.12 -11.30 -14.43
CA ALA A 64 -13.21 -12.61 -13.80
C ALA A 64 -14.67 -13.00 -13.52
N GLU A 65 -15.51 -12.06 -13.08
CA GLU A 65 -16.96 -12.24 -12.90
C GLU A 65 -17.66 -12.64 -14.21
N GLU A 66 -17.31 -11.98 -15.32
CA GLU A 66 -17.87 -12.32 -16.64
C GLU A 66 -17.49 -13.71 -17.14
N ARG A 67 -16.32 -14.23 -16.71
CA ARG A 67 -15.88 -15.59 -17.05
C ARG A 67 -16.53 -16.69 -16.21
N SER A 68 -17.23 -16.35 -15.14
CA SER A 68 -17.86 -17.29 -14.20
C SER A 68 -19.38 -17.09 -14.12
N PRO A 69 -20.14 -17.17 -15.24
CA PRO A 69 -21.57 -16.84 -15.30
C PRO A 69 -22.46 -17.82 -14.53
N ASP A 70 -21.95 -18.98 -14.12
CA ASP A 70 -22.72 -20.04 -13.45
C ASP A 70 -22.80 -19.89 -11.92
N LEU A 71 -22.19 -18.85 -11.34
CA LEU A 71 -22.30 -18.60 -9.91
C LEU A 71 -23.66 -18.02 -9.55
N ALA A 72 -24.39 -18.71 -8.70
CA ALA A 72 -25.77 -18.38 -8.30
C ALA A 72 -25.92 -17.06 -7.51
N ILE A 73 -24.81 -16.41 -7.16
CA ILE A 73 -24.78 -15.19 -6.37
C ILE A 73 -24.26 -14.05 -7.25
N PRO A 74 -25.06 -12.98 -7.50
CA PRO A 74 -24.59 -11.84 -8.28
C PRO A 74 -23.32 -11.20 -7.68
N GLY A 75 -22.33 -10.91 -8.51
CA GLY A 75 -21.04 -10.37 -8.08
C GLY A 75 -20.11 -11.38 -7.41
N ALA A 76 -20.42 -12.68 -7.50
CA ALA A 76 -19.54 -13.74 -7.02
C ALA A 76 -18.58 -14.17 -8.12
N THR A 77 -17.31 -14.36 -7.76
CA THR A 77 -16.26 -14.87 -8.66
C THR A 77 -15.28 -15.73 -7.90
N ASP A 78 -14.68 -16.72 -8.56
CA ASP A 78 -13.63 -17.53 -7.97
C ASP A 78 -12.28 -16.84 -8.17
N LEU A 79 -11.60 -16.56 -7.06
CA LEU A 79 -10.30 -15.91 -7.04
C LEU A 79 -9.37 -16.57 -6.03
N CYS A 80 -8.08 -16.45 -6.27
CA CYS A 80 -7.07 -16.73 -5.29
C CYS A 80 -6.67 -15.44 -4.57
N LEU A 81 -6.96 -15.39 -3.29
CA LEU A 81 -6.55 -14.31 -2.39
C LEU A 81 -5.15 -14.63 -1.86
N PHE A 82 -4.23 -13.68 -2.01
CA PHE A 82 -2.89 -13.76 -1.47
C PHE A 82 -2.68 -12.64 -0.45
N PHE A 83 -2.52 -13.02 0.82
CA PHE A 83 -2.13 -12.12 1.90
C PHE A 83 -0.67 -12.33 2.23
N CYS A 84 0.07 -11.26 2.41
CA CYS A 84 1.44 -11.28 2.90
C CYS A 84 1.70 -10.11 3.83
N ASP A 85 2.50 -10.33 4.88
CA ASP A 85 2.91 -9.32 5.82
C ASP A 85 4.30 -9.59 6.42
N LEU A 86 4.85 -8.57 7.07
CA LEU A 86 6.08 -8.63 7.84
C LEU A 86 5.72 -8.97 9.29
N LYS A 87 5.94 -10.23 9.68
CA LYS A 87 5.63 -10.72 11.02
C LYS A 87 6.37 -9.94 12.10
N ASP A 88 5.66 -9.57 13.15
CA ASP A 88 6.20 -8.87 14.32
C ASP A 88 6.94 -7.56 13.97
N PHE A 89 6.46 -6.86 12.92
CA PHE A 89 7.11 -5.66 12.38
C PHE A 89 7.32 -4.56 13.43
N THR A 90 6.35 -4.36 14.34
CA THR A 90 6.49 -3.40 15.43
C THR A 90 7.66 -3.75 16.34
N SER A 91 7.78 -5.02 16.75
CA SER A 91 8.89 -5.49 17.56
C SER A 91 10.23 -5.39 16.84
N PHE A 92 10.23 -5.63 15.52
CA PHE A 92 11.41 -5.44 14.69
C PHE A 92 11.84 -3.97 14.67
N ALA A 93 10.90 -3.03 14.54
CA ALA A 93 11.17 -1.60 14.57
C ALA A 93 11.74 -1.15 15.93
N ASP A 94 11.16 -1.64 17.03
CA ASP A 94 11.63 -1.34 18.39
C ASP A 94 13.06 -1.84 18.63
N LEU A 95 13.41 -3.01 18.09
CA LEU A 95 14.73 -3.62 18.28
C LEU A 95 15.81 -3.04 17.37
N HIS A 96 15.48 -2.75 16.10
CA HIS A 96 16.43 -2.36 15.05
C HIS A 96 16.38 -0.89 14.67
N GLY A 97 15.40 -0.14 15.19
CA GLY A 97 15.19 1.29 14.99
C GLY A 97 14.46 1.63 13.67
N ASP A 98 13.98 2.87 13.60
CA ASP A 98 13.13 3.38 12.51
C ASP A 98 13.75 3.25 11.13
N ARG A 99 15.06 3.44 11.01
CA ARG A 99 15.76 3.34 9.72
C ARG A 99 15.69 1.93 9.14
N ALA A 100 15.86 0.92 9.97
CA ALA A 100 15.75 -0.48 9.56
C ALA A 100 14.30 -0.84 9.21
N ALA A 101 13.35 -0.35 9.99
CA ALA A 101 11.93 -0.55 9.75
C ALA A 101 11.48 0.08 8.41
N VAL A 102 11.88 1.33 8.14
CA VAL A 102 11.59 2.01 6.86
C VAL A 102 12.22 1.26 5.68
N ALA A 103 13.45 0.78 5.80
CA ALA A 103 14.11 0.01 4.75
C ALA A 103 13.35 -1.30 4.45
N ALA A 104 12.94 -2.04 5.51
CA ALA A 104 12.17 -3.27 5.38
C ALA A 104 10.80 -3.04 4.72
N ALA A 105 10.06 -2.01 5.16
CA ALA A 105 8.76 -1.66 4.59
C ALA A 105 8.88 -1.18 3.13
N THR A 106 9.91 -0.40 2.80
CA THR A 106 10.16 0.04 1.42
C THR A 106 10.45 -1.13 0.50
N ARG A 107 11.28 -2.08 0.95
CA ARG A 107 11.57 -3.30 0.22
C ARG A 107 10.33 -4.16 0.04
N PHE A 108 9.54 -4.36 1.08
CA PHE A 108 8.27 -5.08 1.04
C PHE A 108 7.34 -4.47 -0.01
N ALA A 109 7.18 -3.14 -0.01
CA ALA A 109 6.35 -2.43 -0.99
C ALA A 109 6.86 -2.61 -2.44
N ALA A 110 8.18 -2.59 -2.66
CA ALA A 110 8.77 -2.83 -3.97
C ALA A 110 8.52 -4.26 -4.46
N VAL A 111 8.79 -5.26 -3.61
CA VAL A 111 8.57 -6.68 -3.95
C VAL A 111 7.09 -6.95 -4.22
N THR A 112 6.18 -6.45 -3.39
CA THR A 112 4.73 -6.64 -3.61
C THR A 112 4.23 -5.94 -4.88
N ALA A 113 4.84 -4.82 -5.27
CA ALA A 113 4.56 -4.19 -6.55
C ALA A 113 4.95 -5.07 -7.75
N ASP A 114 6.08 -5.76 -7.67
CA ASP A 114 6.58 -6.66 -8.74
C ASP A 114 5.72 -7.92 -8.89
N LEU A 115 4.99 -8.34 -7.84
CA LEU A 115 4.11 -9.51 -7.90
C LEU A 115 2.89 -9.32 -8.81
N ARG A 116 2.59 -8.09 -9.24
CA ARG A 116 1.52 -7.78 -10.20
C ARG A 116 1.79 -8.33 -11.60
N GLY A 117 3.06 -8.58 -11.95
CA GLY A 117 3.48 -8.96 -13.30
C GLY A 117 2.91 -10.26 -13.84
N ASP A 118 2.33 -11.13 -12.99
CA ASP A 118 1.79 -12.44 -13.36
C ASP A 118 0.25 -12.50 -13.29
N GLY A 119 -0.42 -11.40 -13.60
CA GLY A 119 -1.88 -11.32 -13.51
C GLY A 119 -2.39 -11.07 -12.09
N GLY A 120 -1.49 -10.76 -11.15
CA GLY A 120 -1.86 -10.35 -9.81
C GLY A 120 -2.29 -8.89 -9.73
N HIS A 121 -3.32 -8.62 -8.94
CA HIS A 121 -3.80 -7.27 -8.68
C HIS A 121 -3.68 -6.96 -7.20
N LEU A 122 -2.99 -5.87 -6.87
CA LEU A 122 -2.88 -5.38 -5.50
C LEU A 122 -4.20 -4.71 -5.11
N VAL A 123 -4.95 -5.35 -4.22
CA VAL A 123 -6.21 -4.82 -3.69
C VAL A 123 -5.93 -3.77 -2.61
N LYS A 124 -4.98 -4.06 -1.71
CA LYS A 124 -4.68 -3.18 -0.59
C LYS A 124 -3.24 -3.36 -0.13
N GLY A 125 -2.53 -2.24 0.08
CA GLY A 125 -1.27 -2.18 0.80
C GLY A 125 -1.46 -1.51 2.15
N MET A 126 -0.85 -2.06 3.21
CA MET A 126 -1.02 -1.62 4.60
C MET A 126 0.32 -1.29 5.29
N GLY A 127 1.32 -0.87 4.52
CA GLY A 127 2.66 -0.58 5.04
C GLY A 127 3.51 -1.86 5.16
N ASP A 128 3.29 -2.64 6.17
CA ASP A 128 3.94 -3.92 6.45
C ASP A 128 3.15 -5.14 5.93
N GLY A 129 1.96 -4.93 5.36
CA GLY A 129 1.09 -5.95 4.80
C GLY A 129 0.53 -5.60 3.43
N ALA A 130 0.15 -6.62 2.66
CA ALA A 130 -0.49 -6.46 1.37
C ALA A 130 -1.51 -7.58 1.10
N MET A 131 -2.55 -7.25 0.36
CA MET A 131 -3.53 -8.18 -0.19
C MET A 131 -3.51 -8.08 -1.71
N LEU A 132 -3.25 -9.20 -2.37
CA LEU A 132 -3.33 -9.34 -3.83
C LEU A 132 -4.41 -10.37 -4.19
N VAL A 133 -4.94 -10.26 -5.39
CA VAL A 133 -5.85 -11.24 -5.96
C VAL A 133 -5.28 -11.77 -7.27
N TYR A 134 -5.53 -13.04 -7.54
CA TYR A 134 -5.15 -13.72 -8.78
C TYR A 134 -6.36 -14.48 -9.32
N PRO A 135 -6.52 -14.58 -10.63
CA PRO A 135 -7.62 -15.35 -11.21
C PRO A 135 -7.52 -16.85 -10.92
N ASP A 136 -6.29 -17.36 -10.70
CA ASP A 136 -6.01 -18.77 -10.52
C ASP A 136 -4.99 -19.02 -9.41
N VAL A 137 -4.95 -20.26 -8.92
CA VAL A 137 -4.04 -20.70 -7.85
C VAL A 137 -2.58 -20.74 -8.31
N GLU A 138 -2.32 -21.18 -9.54
CA GLU A 138 -0.96 -21.39 -10.04
C GLU A 138 -0.13 -20.09 -10.06
N PRO A 139 -0.61 -18.97 -10.65
CA PRO A 139 0.10 -17.70 -10.60
C PRO A 139 0.25 -17.16 -9.17
N ALA A 140 -0.75 -17.37 -8.29
CA ALA A 140 -0.64 -16.98 -6.89
C ALA A 140 0.45 -17.75 -6.13
N VAL A 141 0.60 -19.05 -6.36
CA VAL A 141 1.67 -19.87 -5.80
C VAL A 141 3.03 -19.45 -6.36
N ALA A 142 3.13 -19.14 -7.65
CA ALA A 142 4.35 -18.61 -8.25
C ALA A 142 4.76 -17.27 -7.62
N ALA A 143 3.79 -16.38 -7.41
CA ALA A 143 3.99 -15.10 -6.73
C ALA A 143 4.47 -15.30 -5.28
N TRP A 144 3.89 -16.21 -4.52
CA TRP A 144 4.35 -16.55 -3.17
C TRP A 144 5.82 -16.99 -3.16
N ARG A 145 6.20 -17.87 -4.06
CA ARG A 145 7.60 -18.35 -4.16
C ARG A 145 8.56 -17.19 -4.46
N ARG A 146 8.19 -16.30 -5.38
CA ARG A 146 9.00 -15.11 -5.69
C ARG A 146 9.07 -14.14 -4.52
N PHE A 147 7.95 -13.91 -3.83
CA PHE A 147 7.91 -13.09 -2.63
C PHE A 147 8.89 -13.61 -1.57
N VAL A 148 8.83 -14.90 -1.24
CA VAL A 148 9.73 -15.52 -0.26
C VAL A 148 11.19 -15.44 -0.73
N ALA A 149 11.47 -15.71 -2.01
CA ALA A 149 12.83 -15.64 -2.56
C ALA A 149 13.37 -14.21 -2.52
N ALA A 150 12.56 -13.21 -2.86
CA ALA A 150 12.97 -11.81 -2.87
C ALA A 150 13.16 -11.24 -1.46
N MET A 151 12.27 -11.56 -0.54
CA MET A 151 12.32 -11.02 0.82
C MET A 151 13.28 -11.79 1.74
N GLY A 152 13.47 -13.08 1.52
CA GLY A 152 14.25 -13.96 2.40
C GLY A 152 15.78 -13.83 2.27
N GLN A 153 16.30 -12.98 1.40
CA GLN A 153 17.74 -12.85 1.12
C GLN A 153 18.51 -11.96 2.10
N GLU A 154 17.83 -11.22 2.95
CA GLU A 154 18.45 -10.28 3.89
C GLU A 154 17.95 -10.47 5.31
N VAL A 155 18.70 -9.98 6.28
CA VAL A 155 18.25 -9.91 7.68
C VAL A 155 17.11 -8.91 7.78
N GLY A 156 15.92 -9.40 8.11
CA GLY A 156 14.71 -8.60 8.19
C GLY A 156 13.64 -9.29 9.06
N PRO A 157 12.46 -8.69 9.16
CA PRO A 157 11.32 -9.32 9.81
C PRO A 157 10.96 -10.64 9.15
N ALA A 158 10.48 -11.60 9.94
CA ALA A 158 9.97 -12.84 9.40
C ALA A 158 8.76 -12.58 8.48
N LEU A 159 8.60 -13.44 7.47
CA LEU A 159 7.51 -13.32 6.52
C LEU A 159 6.33 -14.16 6.99
N HIS A 160 5.15 -13.58 6.86
CA HIS A 160 3.90 -14.30 7.04
C HIS A 160 3.07 -14.14 5.76
N GLY A 161 2.33 -15.20 5.39
CA GLY A 161 1.46 -15.14 4.24
C GLY A 161 0.51 -16.31 4.17
N SER A 162 -0.59 -16.10 3.46
CA SER A 162 -1.60 -17.11 3.20
C SER A 162 -2.14 -16.99 1.79
N LEU A 163 -2.52 -18.12 1.22
CA LEU A 163 -3.24 -18.23 -0.02
C LEU A 163 -4.59 -18.86 0.26
N HIS A 164 -5.64 -18.30 -0.30
CA HIS A 164 -6.97 -18.85 -0.23
C HIS A 164 -7.63 -18.78 -1.61
N TYR A 165 -8.08 -19.92 -2.13
CA TYR A 165 -8.85 -19.99 -3.35
C TYR A 165 -10.30 -20.29 -3.02
N GLY A 166 -11.21 -19.55 -3.61
CA GLY A 166 -12.64 -19.77 -3.42
C GLY A 166 -13.48 -18.63 -3.98
N THR A 167 -14.78 -18.83 -3.87
CA THR A 167 -15.76 -17.85 -4.31
C THR A 167 -15.77 -16.66 -3.38
N VAL A 168 -15.55 -15.47 -3.93
CA VAL A 168 -15.63 -14.19 -3.24
C VAL A 168 -16.77 -13.36 -3.80
N VAL A 169 -17.40 -12.57 -2.94
CA VAL A 169 -18.45 -11.63 -3.33
C VAL A 169 -17.91 -10.22 -3.14
N ARG A 170 -17.91 -9.45 -4.19
CA ARG A 170 -17.57 -8.04 -4.14
C ARG A 170 -18.76 -7.26 -3.55
N ARG A 171 -18.50 -6.42 -2.54
CA ARG A 171 -19.45 -5.43 -2.05
C ARG A 171 -18.85 -4.04 -2.23
N GLU A 172 -19.60 -3.18 -2.90
CA GLU A 172 -19.32 -1.76 -2.92
C GLU A 172 -19.65 -1.20 -1.53
N GLY A 173 -18.66 -0.57 -0.90
CA GLY A 173 -18.77 0.06 0.43
C GLY A 173 -18.78 1.58 0.31
#